data_69989bfb4ab7ddabc128a11259d9e8b9
#
_entry.id   69989bfb4ab7ddabc128a11259d9e8b9
#
_cell.length_a   1.000
_cell.length_b   1.000
_cell.length_c   1.000
_cell.angle_alpha   90.00
_cell.angle_beta   90.00
_cell.angle_gamma   90.00
#
_symmetry.space_group_name_H-M   'P 1'
#
loop_
_entity.id
_entity.type
_entity.pdbx_description
1 polymer ?
#
loop_
_entity_poly.entity_id
_entity_poly.type
_entity_poly.pdbx_seq_one_letter_code
_entity_poly.pdbx_strand_id
1 'polypeptide(L)'
;MRRSSLISLPLLLISASLFAAPAEVKVAVLQNKLDHPWALAFLPQDQGMLITLKGGQLKRWQPGKGLSDPIVGVPKVWDSGQGGLLDVALAPDFATSRRVWLSYAEAGDDGKAGTAVGYGRLSDDNTRLEAFRVVFRQQPKLSTGNHFGGRLVFDGKGYLFIGLGENNQRPTAQDLDKLQGKVVRLTEDGAVPDDNPFVKTKEARPEIWSYGIRNPQGMAMNPWSNTLWLNEHGPRGGDEINIPERGKNYGWPLATHGINYSGLPIPEAKGETVAGTEPPLFVWKKSPALSGMAFYNSDVFPQWKDKLFIGALKDKDVIVLNVSGNSVTEEGRILGDRNQRVRDVRVGPDGYLYVLTDESDGQLLKVSPSRE
;
A
#
# COMPACT_ATOMS: atom_id res chain seq x y z
N MET A 1 63.58 -4.65 44.85
CA MET A 1 62.71 -3.81 44.04
C MET A 1 61.74 -4.71 43.22
N ARG A 2 60.48 -4.89 43.69
CA ARG A 2 59.46 -5.66 43.05
C ARG A 2 58.56 -4.67 42.31
N ARG A 3 58.48 -4.78 41.01
CA ARG A 3 57.54 -3.99 40.14
C ARG A 3 56.18 -4.72 40.11
N SER A 4 55.15 -4.07 40.64
CA SER A 4 53.77 -4.52 40.52
C SER A 4 53.20 -4.01 39.17
N SER A 5 52.82 -4.93 38.30
CA SER A 5 52.12 -4.61 37.06
C SER A 5 50.60 -4.55 37.34
N LEU A 6 50.00 -3.40 37.17
CA LEU A 6 48.55 -3.21 37.16
C LEU A 6 48.00 -3.66 35.82
N ILE A 7 47.17 -4.70 35.82
CA ILE A 7 46.41 -5.15 34.66
C ILE A 7 45.09 -4.34 34.63
N SER A 8 44.96 -3.45 33.66
CA SER A 8 43.69 -2.75 33.38
C SER A 8 42.76 -3.66 32.61
N LEU A 9 41.65 -4.03 33.21
CA LEU A 9 40.59 -4.75 32.54
C LEU A 9 39.69 -3.74 31.76
N PRO A 10 39.43 -3.91 30.44
CA PRO A 10 38.53 -3.04 29.76
C PRO A 10 37.06 -3.36 30.13
N LEU A 11 36.35 -2.36 30.61
CA LEU A 11 34.93 -2.44 30.89
C LEU A 11 34.17 -2.44 29.55
N LEU A 12 33.67 -3.59 29.13
CA LEU A 12 32.74 -3.68 27.98
C LEU A 12 31.40 -3.09 28.41
N LEU A 13 31.09 -1.90 27.93
CA LEU A 13 29.75 -1.33 27.98
C LEU A 13 28.88 -2.07 26.97
N ILE A 14 28.07 -3.01 27.44
CA ILE A 14 27.01 -3.62 26.68
C ILE A 14 25.87 -2.58 26.62
N SER A 15 25.73 -1.88 25.52
CA SER A 15 24.56 -1.07 25.25
C SER A 15 23.36 -2.00 25.00
N ALA A 16 22.55 -2.22 26.02
CA ALA A 16 21.26 -2.82 25.89
C ALA A 16 20.38 -1.85 25.10
N SER A 17 20.03 -2.21 23.86
CA SER A 17 18.96 -1.53 23.12
C SER A 17 17.67 -1.75 23.91
N LEU A 18 17.22 -0.73 24.64
CA LEU A 18 15.88 -0.71 25.19
C LEU A 18 14.91 -0.66 23.99
N PHE A 19 14.37 -1.81 23.62
CA PHE A 19 13.13 -1.81 22.82
C PHE A 19 12.07 -1.16 23.70
N ALA A 20 11.53 -0.02 23.25
CA ALA A 20 10.37 0.58 23.90
C ALA A 20 9.24 -0.47 23.93
N ALA A 21 8.57 -0.57 25.08
CA ALA A 21 7.40 -1.41 25.19
C ALA A 21 6.39 -1.00 24.11
N PRO A 22 5.68 -1.97 23.47
CA PRO A 22 4.71 -1.64 22.43
C PRO A 22 3.74 -0.60 22.99
N ALA A 23 3.48 0.44 22.19
CA ALA A 23 2.55 1.49 22.57
C ALA A 23 1.18 0.88 22.82
N GLU A 24 0.66 1.00 24.03
CA GLU A 24 -0.67 0.50 24.37
C GLU A 24 -1.71 1.27 23.58
N VAL A 25 -2.66 0.55 22.98
CA VAL A 25 -3.75 1.11 22.19
C VAL A 25 -5.11 0.63 22.69
N LYS A 26 -6.12 1.47 22.52
CA LYS A 26 -7.52 1.10 22.67
C LYS A 26 -8.05 0.68 21.30
N VAL A 27 -8.76 -0.43 21.24
CA VAL A 27 -9.32 -0.97 20.01
C VAL A 27 -10.82 -1.17 20.17
N ALA A 28 -11.60 -0.57 19.27
CA ALA A 28 -13.01 -0.84 19.13
C ALA A 28 -13.25 -1.63 17.84
N VAL A 29 -13.90 -2.78 17.91
CA VAL A 29 -14.36 -3.53 16.75
C VAL A 29 -15.67 -2.91 16.28
N LEU A 30 -15.65 -2.26 15.12
CA LEU A 30 -16.82 -1.60 14.56
C LEU A 30 -17.68 -2.54 13.72
N GLN A 31 -17.04 -3.51 13.03
CA GLN A 31 -17.71 -4.47 12.18
C GLN A 31 -16.92 -5.79 12.14
N ASN A 32 -17.66 -6.90 12.22
CA ASN A 32 -17.15 -8.25 11.99
C ASN A 32 -17.68 -8.82 10.67
N LYS A 33 -17.26 -10.02 10.31
CA LYS A 33 -17.77 -10.79 9.17
C LYS A 33 -17.59 -10.07 7.83
N LEU A 34 -16.45 -9.40 7.69
CA LEU A 34 -16.00 -8.86 6.43
C LEU A 34 -15.14 -9.93 5.72
N ASP A 35 -15.62 -10.48 4.63
CA ASP A 35 -14.87 -11.49 3.89
C ASP A 35 -13.71 -10.85 3.11
N HIS A 36 -12.50 -11.00 3.62
CA HIS A 36 -11.26 -10.43 3.07
C HIS A 36 -11.40 -8.96 2.64
N PRO A 37 -11.70 -8.02 3.58
CA PRO A 37 -11.77 -6.60 3.25
C PRO A 37 -10.40 -6.11 2.78
N TRP A 38 -10.38 -5.33 1.68
CA TRP A 38 -9.13 -4.91 1.06
C TRP A 38 -8.78 -3.44 1.29
N ALA A 39 -9.75 -2.55 1.17
CA ALA A 39 -9.54 -1.11 1.38
C ALA A 39 -10.80 -0.41 1.88
N LEU A 40 -10.63 0.78 2.45
CA LEU A 40 -11.72 1.65 2.84
C LEU A 40 -11.49 3.09 2.36
N ALA A 41 -12.59 3.84 2.16
CA ALA A 41 -12.59 5.26 1.89
C ALA A 41 -13.70 5.95 2.70
N PHE A 42 -13.36 7.04 3.39
CA PHE A 42 -14.32 7.80 4.19
C PHE A 42 -15.22 8.65 3.30
N LEU A 43 -16.52 8.52 3.49
CA LEU A 43 -17.50 9.42 2.87
C LEU A 43 -17.58 10.74 3.67
N PRO A 44 -17.77 11.89 2.99
CA PRO A 44 -17.87 13.16 3.69
C PRO A 44 -19.15 13.25 4.55
N GLN A 45 -19.19 14.23 5.45
CA GLN A 45 -20.36 14.56 6.28
C GLN A 45 -20.86 13.37 7.13
N ASP A 46 -19.94 12.61 7.71
CA ASP A 46 -20.23 11.48 8.60
C ASP A 46 -21.13 10.39 7.97
N GLN A 47 -21.13 10.30 6.64
CA GLN A 47 -21.91 9.28 5.93
C GLN A 47 -21.32 7.88 6.03
N GLY A 48 -20.28 7.69 6.85
CA GLY A 48 -19.58 6.43 7.03
C GLY A 48 -18.44 6.23 6.06
N MET A 49 -18.23 5.00 5.59
CA MET A 49 -17.14 4.66 4.68
C MET A 49 -17.55 3.59 3.70
N LEU A 50 -16.91 3.60 2.53
CA LEU A 50 -16.96 2.53 1.56
C LEU A 50 -15.88 1.50 1.91
N ILE A 51 -16.20 0.21 1.77
CA ILE A 51 -15.28 -0.89 2.01
C ILE A 51 -15.35 -1.84 0.82
N THR A 52 -14.20 -2.18 0.25
CA THR A 52 -14.07 -3.23 -0.76
C THR A 52 -13.83 -4.57 -0.09
N LEU A 53 -14.52 -5.59 -0.56
CA LEU A 53 -14.26 -6.99 -0.23
C LEU A 53 -13.63 -7.67 -1.44
N LYS A 54 -12.55 -8.40 -1.22
CA LYS A 54 -11.73 -9.01 -2.29
C LYS A 54 -12.56 -9.80 -3.31
N GLY A 55 -13.61 -10.50 -2.88
CA GLY A 55 -14.51 -11.27 -3.74
C GLY A 55 -15.36 -10.45 -4.73
N GLY A 56 -15.25 -9.11 -4.73
CA GLY A 56 -15.89 -8.24 -5.72
C GLY A 56 -17.07 -7.41 -5.21
N GLN A 57 -17.28 -7.33 -3.92
CA GLN A 57 -18.33 -6.50 -3.33
C GLN A 57 -17.79 -5.16 -2.82
N LEU A 58 -18.49 -4.08 -3.12
CA LEU A 58 -18.34 -2.77 -2.50
C LEU A 58 -19.53 -2.58 -1.56
N LYS A 59 -19.25 -2.26 -0.31
CA LYS A 59 -20.28 -2.02 0.71
C LYS A 59 -20.04 -0.70 1.43
N ARG A 60 -21.10 -0.16 2.03
CA ARG A 60 -21.04 1.00 2.89
C ARG A 60 -21.22 0.59 4.34
N TRP A 61 -20.32 1.05 5.19
CA TRP A 61 -20.48 0.95 6.63
C TRP A 61 -20.87 2.30 7.22
N GLN A 62 -21.83 2.33 8.14
CA GLN A 62 -22.26 3.54 8.84
C GLN A 62 -22.32 3.32 10.36
N PRO A 63 -21.92 4.33 11.17
CA PRO A 63 -22.15 4.31 12.60
C PRO A 63 -23.62 4.07 12.92
N GLY A 64 -23.92 3.16 13.86
CA GLY A 64 -25.28 2.85 14.30
C GLY A 64 -26.15 2.06 13.32
N LYS A 65 -25.74 1.92 12.04
CA LYS A 65 -26.48 1.12 11.03
C LYS A 65 -25.73 -0.12 10.59
N GLY A 66 -24.39 -0.15 10.77
CA GLY A 66 -23.54 -1.25 10.33
C GLY A 66 -23.32 -1.28 8.81
N LEU A 67 -23.15 -2.50 8.28
CA LEU A 67 -22.80 -2.75 6.90
C LEU A 67 -24.05 -2.84 6.01
N SER A 68 -24.03 -2.15 4.87
CA SER A 68 -25.08 -2.19 3.86
C SER A 68 -25.12 -3.50 3.07
N ASP A 69 -26.17 -3.68 2.29
CA ASP A 69 -26.14 -4.58 1.14
C ASP A 69 -25.03 -4.15 0.15
N PRO A 70 -24.59 -5.06 -0.75
CA PRO A 70 -23.62 -4.70 -1.79
C PRO A 70 -24.12 -3.56 -2.67
N ILE A 71 -23.24 -2.58 -2.92
CA ILE A 71 -23.50 -1.50 -3.89
C ILE A 71 -23.53 -2.08 -5.30
N VAL A 72 -24.61 -1.85 -6.02
CA VAL A 72 -24.81 -2.37 -7.39
C VAL A 72 -23.97 -1.59 -8.39
N GLY A 73 -23.54 -2.23 -9.48
CA GLY A 73 -22.81 -1.58 -10.57
C GLY A 73 -21.28 -1.65 -10.47
N VAL A 74 -20.77 -2.39 -9.50
CA VAL A 74 -19.33 -2.71 -9.39
C VAL A 74 -18.93 -3.65 -10.53
N PRO A 75 -17.76 -3.47 -11.16
CA PRO A 75 -17.31 -4.32 -12.25
C PRO A 75 -17.11 -5.78 -11.78
N LYS A 76 -17.26 -6.72 -12.72
CA LYS A 76 -16.88 -8.10 -12.45
C LYS A 76 -15.39 -8.21 -12.26
N VAL A 77 -14.95 -8.84 -11.17
CA VAL A 77 -13.55 -9.03 -10.86
C VAL A 77 -13.06 -10.44 -11.18
N TRP A 78 -11.77 -10.59 -11.44
CA TRP A 78 -11.08 -11.87 -11.51
C TRP A 78 -10.63 -12.24 -10.09
N ASP A 79 -11.45 -13.03 -9.40
CA ASP A 79 -11.21 -13.43 -8.00
C ASP A 79 -10.46 -14.76 -7.95
N SER A 80 -9.14 -14.70 -8.14
CA SER A 80 -8.26 -15.87 -8.01
C SER A 80 -6.90 -15.42 -7.47
N GLY A 81 -6.30 -16.24 -6.61
CA GLY A 81 -5.04 -15.92 -5.96
C GLY A 81 -5.13 -14.60 -5.17
N GLN A 82 -4.26 -13.66 -5.51
CA GLN A 82 -4.24 -12.32 -4.92
C GLN A 82 -5.14 -11.31 -5.67
N GLY A 83 -5.78 -11.73 -6.78
CA GLY A 83 -6.72 -10.91 -7.53
C GLY A 83 -8.03 -10.68 -6.79
N GLY A 84 -8.90 -9.85 -7.35
CA GLY A 84 -10.18 -9.49 -6.80
C GLY A 84 -10.46 -7.99 -6.89
N LEU A 85 -11.40 -7.49 -6.10
CA LEU A 85 -11.63 -6.07 -5.90
C LEU A 85 -10.59 -5.54 -4.88
N LEU A 86 -9.86 -4.49 -5.27
CA LEU A 86 -8.70 -4.02 -4.53
C LEU A 86 -9.00 -2.66 -3.85
N ASP A 87 -8.41 -1.59 -4.32
CA ASP A 87 -8.54 -0.28 -3.67
C ASP A 87 -9.82 0.46 -4.04
N VAL A 88 -10.23 1.36 -3.17
CA VAL A 88 -11.30 2.33 -3.38
C VAL A 88 -10.80 3.72 -2.99
N ALA A 89 -11.04 4.71 -3.84
CA ALA A 89 -10.71 6.09 -3.58
C ALA A 89 -11.85 7.02 -4.04
N LEU A 90 -12.11 8.07 -3.27
CA LEU A 90 -13.00 9.14 -3.70
C LEU A 90 -12.20 10.11 -4.58
N ALA A 91 -12.81 10.58 -5.67
CA ALA A 91 -12.23 11.66 -6.46
C ALA A 91 -12.06 12.93 -5.59
N PRO A 92 -11.04 13.75 -5.82
CA PRO A 92 -10.85 15.00 -5.06
C PRO A 92 -12.06 15.92 -5.09
N ASP A 93 -12.81 15.91 -6.20
CA ASP A 93 -14.05 16.67 -6.41
C ASP A 93 -15.33 15.89 -6.01
N PHE A 94 -15.22 14.84 -5.21
CA PHE A 94 -16.34 13.96 -4.84
C PHE A 94 -17.59 14.69 -4.36
N ALA A 95 -17.41 15.80 -3.64
CA ALA A 95 -18.55 16.60 -3.15
C ALA A 95 -19.52 17.04 -4.27
N THR A 96 -19.01 17.23 -5.48
CA THR A 96 -19.79 17.61 -6.67
C THR A 96 -19.95 16.46 -7.66
N SER A 97 -18.89 15.73 -7.94
CA SER A 97 -18.90 14.67 -8.96
C SER A 97 -19.47 13.34 -8.45
N ARG A 98 -19.35 13.08 -7.15
CA ARG A 98 -19.62 11.80 -6.50
C ARG A 98 -18.88 10.61 -7.14
N ARG A 99 -17.74 10.87 -7.80
CA ARG A 99 -16.94 9.82 -8.45
C ARG A 99 -16.24 8.96 -7.41
N VAL A 100 -16.42 7.65 -7.54
CA VAL A 100 -15.72 6.61 -6.77
C VAL A 100 -14.85 5.82 -7.71
N TRP A 101 -13.57 5.77 -7.43
CA TRP A 101 -12.57 5.03 -8.18
C TRP A 101 -12.33 3.66 -7.55
N LEU A 102 -12.21 2.65 -8.39
CA LEU A 102 -11.91 1.29 -8.00
C LEU A 102 -10.74 0.76 -8.81
N SER A 103 -9.85 0.02 -8.15
CA SER A 103 -8.91 -0.87 -8.82
C SER A 103 -9.31 -2.32 -8.58
N TYR A 104 -9.05 -3.19 -9.54
CA TYR A 104 -9.44 -4.58 -9.47
C TYR A 104 -8.64 -5.43 -10.45
N ALA A 105 -8.58 -6.73 -10.20
CA ALA A 105 -8.07 -7.68 -11.18
C ALA A 105 -9.14 -7.94 -12.23
N GLU A 106 -8.81 -7.69 -13.50
CA GLU A 106 -9.67 -7.91 -14.65
C GLU A 106 -9.21 -9.12 -15.44
N ALA A 107 -10.13 -10.03 -15.75
CA ALA A 107 -9.85 -11.17 -16.59
C ALA A 107 -9.48 -10.72 -18.01
N GLY A 108 -8.57 -11.45 -18.63
CA GLY A 108 -8.25 -11.42 -20.06
C GLY A 108 -8.56 -12.74 -20.71
N ASP A 109 -8.09 -12.90 -21.95
CA ASP A 109 -8.20 -14.15 -22.68
C ASP A 109 -7.24 -15.21 -22.11
N ASP A 110 -7.55 -16.48 -22.34
CA ASP A 110 -6.70 -17.64 -22.01
C ASP A 110 -6.26 -17.71 -20.54
N GLY A 111 -7.13 -17.32 -19.62
CA GLY A 111 -6.85 -17.36 -18.17
C GLY A 111 -5.84 -16.30 -17.70
N LYS A 112 -5.54 -15.31 -18.50
CA LYS A 112 -4.72 -14.15 -18.15
C LYS A 112 -5.51 -13.16 -17.32
N ALA A 113 -4.80 -12.34 -16.54
CA ALA A 113 -5.40 -11.27 -15.77
C ALA A 113 -4.44 -10.06 -15.66
N GLY A 114 -4.97 -8.92 -15.30
CA GLY A 114 -4.19 -7.71 -15.04
C GLY A 114 -5.01 -6.72 -14.25
N THR A 115 -4.34 -5.74 -13.65
CA THR A 115 -5.01 -4.70 -12.88
C THR A 115 -5.71 -3.72 -13.82
N ALA A 116 -6.98 -3.46 -13.54
CA ALA A 116 -7.77 -2.41 -14.19
C ALA A 116 -8.19 -1.35 -13.17
N VAL A 117 -8.38 -0.13 -13.64
CA VAL A 117 -8.83 1.01 -12.83
C VAL A 117 -9.93 1.75 -13.58
N GLY A 118 -10.97 2.09 -12.86
CA GLY A 118 -12.08 2.86 -13.39
C GLY A 118 -12.84 3.59 -12.30
N TYR A 119 -13.85 4.33 -12.71
CA TYR A 119 -14.73 5.03 -11.79
C TYR A 119 -16.18 5.05 -12.24
N GLY A 120 -17.07 5.21 -11.28
CA GLY A 120 -18.48 5.47 -11.50
C GLY A 120 -18.98 6.55 -10.55
N ARG A 121 -20.20 7.04 -10.80
CA ARG A 121 -20.86 7.97 -9.89
C ARG A 121 -21.61 7.18 -8.79
N LEU A 122 -21.32 7.45 -7.54
CA LEU A 122 -22.11 6.92 -6.43
C LEU A 122 -23.47 7.63 -6.40
N SER A 123 -24.57 6.87 -6.49
CA SER A 123 -25.94 7.41 -6.43
C SER A 123 -26.17 8.17 -5.13
N ASP A 124 -27.16 9.06 -5.12
CA ASP A 124 -27.42 9.96 -3.98
C ASP A 124 -27.85 9.18 -2.72
N ASP A 125 -28.49 8.04 -2.90
CA ASP A 125 -28.83 7.08 -1.83
C ASP A 125 -27.67 6.14 -1.43
N ASN A 126 -26.53 6.24 -2.11
CA ASN A 126 -25.33 5.41 -1.91
C ASN A 126 -25.54 3.90 -2.13
N THR A 127 -26.50 3.50 -2.96
CA THR A 127 -26.81 2.09 -3.22
C THR A 127 -26.27 1.56 -4.54
N ARG A 128 -25.89 2.46 -5.46
CA ARG A 128 -25.41 2.10 -6.80
C ARG A 128 -24.19 2.91 -7.21
N LEU A 129 -23.33 2.25 -7.97
CA LEU A 129 -22.24 2.87 -8.72
C LEU A 129 -22.68 2.96 -10.19
N GLU A 130 -23.06 4.16 -10.61
CA GLU A 130 -23.67 4.43 -11.91
C GLU A 130 -22.59 4.68 -12.96
N ALA A 131 -22.86 4.25 -14.20
CA ALA A 131 -22.02 4.51 -15.37
C ALA A 131 -20.53 4.22 -15.15
N PHE A 132 -20.21 3.10 -14.49
CA PHE A 132 -18.83 2.71 -14.27
C PHE A 132 -18.11 2.54 -15.61
N ARG A 133 -16.96 3.20 -15.73
CA ARG A 133 -16.10 3.09 -16.91
C ARG A 133 -14.66 2.81 -16.52
N VAL A 134 -14.03 1.90 -17.26
CA VAL A 134 -12.60 1.60 -17.10
C VAL A 134 -11.80 2.65 -17.87
N VAL A 135 -10.82 3.26 -17.22
CA VAL A 135 -9.96 4.29 -17.83
C VAL A 135 -8.51 3.81 -17.98
N PHE A 136 -8.14 2.75 -17.27
CA PHE A 136 -6.79 2.20 -17.31
C PHE A 136 -6.82 0.67 -17.25
N ARG A 137 -5.96 0.03 -18.04
CA ARG A 137 -5.69 -1.42 -18.00
C ARG A 137 -4.20 -1.67 -18.05
N GLN A 138 -3.72 -2.46 -17.12
CA GLN A 138 -2.35 -2.96 -17.15
C GLN A 138 -2.18 -3.88 -18.36
N GLN A 139 -1.23 -3.53 -19.23
CA GLN A 139 -0.95 -4.28 -20.45
C GLN A 139 0.54 -4.68 -20.49
N PRO A 140 0.83 -5.87 -21.08
CA PRO A 140 -0.10 -6.92 -21.45
C PRO A 140 -0.74 -7.57 -20.23
N LYS A 141 -1.89 -8.23 -20.38
CA LYS A 141 -2.38 -9.17 -19.36
C LYS A 141 -1.55 -10.45 -19.40
N LEU A 142 -1.22 -10.99 -18.22
CA LEU A 142 -0.33 -12.14 -18.08
C LEU A 142 -1.01 -13.30 -17.34
N SER A 143 -0.52 -14.51 -17.54
CA SER A 143 -0.90 -15.65 -16.71
C SER A 143 -0.31 -15.46 -15.33
N THR A 144 -1.16 -15.21 -14.35
CA THR A 144 -0.76 -14.85 -13.00
C THR A 144 -1.85 -15.17 -12.00
N GLY A 145 -1.48 -15.28 -10.73
CA GLY A 145 -2.35 -15.29 -9.58
C GLY A 145 -1.84 -14.33 -8.51
N ASN A 146 -0.76 -13.57 -8.81
CA ASN A 146 -0.03 -12.79 -7.82
C ASN A 146 0.30 -11.38 -8.30
N HIS A 147 0.71 -10.55 -7.35
CA HIS A 147 1.35 -9.25 -7.54
C HIS A 147 0.55 -8.31 -8.44
N PHE A 148 -0.69 -8.02 -8.07
CA PHE A 148 -1.55 -7.08 -8.79
C PHE A 148 -1.27 -5.62 -8.42
N GLY A 149 -0.69 -5.35 -7.25
CA GLY A 149 -0.62 -3.99 -6.72
C GLY A 149 -2.01 -3.43 -6.43
N GLY A 150 -2.38 -2.34 -7.07
CA GLY A 150 -3.75 -1.81 -7.11
C GLY A 150 -3.98 -0.55 -6.27
N ARG A 151 -3.01 -0.05 -5.48
CA ARG A 151 -3.21 1.19 -4.71
C ARG A 151 -3.42 2.40 -5.59
N LEU A 152 -4.35 3.24 -5.18
CA LEU A 152 -4.76 4.48 -5.83
C LEU A 152 -4.45 5.67 -4.91
N VAL A 153 -3.74 6.68 -5.41
CA VAL A 153 -3.43 7.88 -4.64
C VAL A 153 -3.59 9.12 -5.52
N PHE A 154 -4.51 10.00 -5.15
CA PHE A 154 -4.60 11.35 -5.71
C PHE A 154 -3.59 12.26 -5.00
N ASP A 155 -2.87 13.06 -5.78
CA ASP A 155 -1.83 13.96 -5.23
C ASP A 155 -2.37 15.34 -4.82
N GLY A 156 -3.64 15.60 -5.05
CA GLY A 156 -4.25 16.91 -4.80
C GLY A 156 -3.80 18.02 -5.77
N LYS A 157 -3.07 17.66 -6.84
CA LYS A 157 -2.56 18.58 -7.87
C LYS A 157 -3.09 18.23 -9.28
N GLY A 158 -4.09 17.38 -9.35
CA GLY A 158 -4.74 16.99 -10.60
C GLY A 158 -4.28 15.64 -11.16
N TYR A 159 -3.55 14.83 -10.38
CA TYR A 159 -3.03 13.55 -10.84
C TYR A 159 -3.44 12.39 -9.91
N LEU A 160 -3.58 11.24 -10.54
CA LEU A 160 -3.78 9.94 -9.91
C LEU A 160 -2.54 9.07 -10.11
N PHE A 161 -1.98 8.54 -9.05
CA PHE A 161 -0.94 7.51 -9.07
C PHE A 161 -1.54 6.13 -8.82
N ILE A 162 -1.09 5.14 -9.58
CA ILE A 162 -1.51 3.74 -9.47
C ILE A 162 -0.27 2.87 -9.31
N GLY A 163 -0.20 2.09 -8.24
CA GLY A 163 0.86 1.11 -8.02
C GLY A 163 0.51 -0.22 -8.68
N LEU A 164 1.39 -0.75 -9.52
CA LEU A 164 1.18 -1.97 -10.28
C LEU A 164 2.25 -3.01 -9.95
N GLY A 165 1.81 -4.21 -9.61
CA GLY A 165 2.70 -5.35 -9.44
C GLY A 165 3.17 -5.95 -10.77
N GLU A 166 4.26 -6.73 -10.71
CA GLU A 166 4.87 -7.36 -11.89
C GLU A 166 4.25 -8.72 -12.24
N ASN A 167 3.13 -9.06 -11.58
CA ASN A 167 2.37 -10.30 -11.83
C ASN A 167 3.20 -11.58 -11.69
N ASN A 168 4.20 -11.57 -10.82
CA ASN A 168 5.17 -12.64 -10.62
C ASN A 168 6.00 -13.00 -11.88
N GLN A 169 6.11 -12.04 -12.81
CA GLN A 169 6.92 -12.10 -14.03
C GLN A 169 8.08 -11.12 -13.91
N ARG A 170 9.04 -11.45 -13.05
CA ARG A 170 10.12 -10.55 -12.58
C ARG A 170 10.77 -9.67 -13.65
N PRO A 171 11.21 -10.18 -14.81
CA PRO A 171 11.90 -9.36 -15.80
C PRO A 171 11.07 -8.17 -16.31
N THR A 172 9.73 -8.31 -16.33
CA THR A 172 8.83 -7.28 -16.87
C THR A 172 8.89 -5.96 -16.09
N ALA A 173 9.32 -5.98 -14.83
CA ALA A 173 9.48 -4.77 -14.03
C ALA A 173 10.50 -3.78 -14.62
N GLN A 174 11.46 -4.26 -15.42
CA GLN A 174 12.46 -3.44 -16.11
C GLN A 174 12.05 -3.06 -17.56
N ASP A 175 11.01 -3.69 -18.11
CA ASP A 175 10.57 -3.47 -19.48
C ASP A 175 9.66 -2.23 -19.54
N LEU A 176 10.07 -1.19 -20.28
CA LEU A 176 9.29 0.04 -20.40
C LEU A 176 8.12 -0.06 -21.40
N ASP A 177 8.09 -1.08 -22.25
CA ASP A 177 6.97 -1.40 -23.14
C ASP A 177 5.80 -2.13 -22.43
N LYS A 178 5.97 -2.45 -21.15
CA LYS A 178 5.02 -3.16 -20.29
C LYS A 178 4.67 -2.35 -19.05
N LEU A 179 3.46 -2.59 -18.51
CA LEU A 179 2.96 -1.89 -17.32
C LEU A 179 3.12 -2.69 -16.02
N GLN A 180 3.72 -3.87 -16.08
CA GLN A 180 4.03 -4.68 -14.91
C GLN A 180 5.19 -4.05 -14.10
N GLY A 181 5.03 -4.00 -12.78
CA GLY A 181 6.06 -3.49 -11.86
C GLY A 181 6.35 -2.00 -12.03
N LYS A 182 5.30 -1.20 -12.06
CA LYS A 182 5.33 0.24 -12.32
C LYS A 182 4.54 1.04 -11.28
N VAL A 183 4.90 2.28 -11.12
CA VAL A 183 3.95 3.33 -10.73
C VAL A 183 3.58 4.07 -11.99
N VAL A 184 2.29 4.22 -12.27
CA VAL A 184 1.78 5.04 -13.37
C VAL A 184 1.15 6.31 -12.83
N ARG A 185 1.19 7.38 -13.64
CA ARG A 185 0.54 8.66 -13.33
C ARG A 185 -0.42 9.02 -14.44
N LEU A 186 -1.66 9.28 -14.06
CA LEU A 186 -2.74 9.74 -14.92
C LEU A 186 -3.28 11.08 -14.41
N THR A 187 -4.03 11.78 -15.24
CA THR A 187 -4.89 12.88 -14.78
C THR A 187 -6.08 12.33 -13.98
N GLU A 188 -6.79 13.17 -13.26
CA GLU A 188 -8.00 12.79 -12.51
C GLU A 188 -9.17 12.34 -13.42
N ASP A 189 -9.04 12.49 -14.73
CA ASP A 189 -9.97 11.96 -15.73
C ASP A 189 -9.49 10.66 -16.41
N GLY A 190 -8.29 10.21 -16.04
CA GLY A 190 -7.69 8.98 -16.57
C GLY A 190 -6.87 9.17 -17.85
N ALA A 191 -6.60 10.40 -18.29
CA ALA A 191 -5.73 10.65 -19.43
C ALA A 191 -4.24 10.57 -19.03
N VAL A 192 -3.37 10.37 -20.03
CA VAL A 192 -1.93 10.39 -19.84
C VAL A 192 -1.42 11.84 -19.83
N PRO A 193 -0.74 12.29 -18.76
CA PRO A 193 -0.14 13.62 -18.72
C PRO A 193 0.99 13.78 -19.75
N ASP A 194 1.02 14.92 -20.46
CA ASP A 194 2.02 15.22 -21.50
C ASP A 194 3.46 15.32 -20.96
N ASP A 195 3.60 15.57 -19.66
CA ASP A 195 4.89 15.70 -18.97
C ASP A 195 5.33 14.43 -18.24
N ASN A 196 4.68 13.30 -18.47
CA ASN A 196 5.17 12.01 -17.97
C ASN A 196 6.56 11.70 -18.56
N PRO A 197 7.43 11.00 -17.81
CA PRO A 197 8.84 10.85 -18.18
C PRO A 197 9.08 10.15 -19.52
N PHE A 198 8.20 9.24 -19.92
CA PHE A 198 8.42 8.38 -21.09
C PHE A 198 7.49 8.68 -22.29
N VAL A 199 6.70 9.75 -22.26
CA VAL A 199 5.75 10.09 -23.35
C VAL A 199 6.42 10.26 -24.70
N LYS A 200 7.70 10.65 -24.73
CA LYS A 200 8.49 10.83 -25.97
C LYS A 200 9.46 9.67 -26.23
N THR A 201 9.45 8.65 -25.39
CA THR A 201 10.35 7.51 -25.54
C THR A 201 9.70 6.46 -26.44
N LYS A 202 10.36 6.16 -27.56
CA LYS A 202 9.88 5.16 -28.51
C LYS A 202 9.67 3.80 -27.79
N GLU A 203 8.55 3.15 -28.08
CA GLU A 203 8.18 1.83 -27.54
C GLU A 203 7.98 1.77 -26.01
N ALA A 204 8.12 2.89 -25.28
CA ALA A 204 7.76 2.94 -23.88
C ALA A 204 6.29 3.27 -23.67
N ARG A 205 5.71 2.76 -22.56
CA ARG A 205 4.36 3.11 -22.14
C ARG A 205 4.33 4.52 -21.56
N PRO A 206 3.52 5.43 -22.12
CA PRO A 206 3.53 6.84 -21.71
C PRO A 206 2.94 7.08 -20.33
N GLU A 207 2.18 6.12 -19.78
CA GLU A 207 1.59 6.19 -18.45
C GLU A 207 2.64 6.07 -17.32
N ILE A 208 3.81 5.51 -17.61
CA ILE A 208 4.82 5.17 -16.60
C ILE A 208 5.38 6.43 -15.94
N TRP A 209 5.33 6.44 -14.60
CA TRP A 209 6.00 7.42 -13.74
C TRP A 209 7.36 6.93 -13.26
N SER A 210 7.39 5.71 -12.69
CA SER A 210 8.60 5.01 -12.24
C SER A 210 8.46 3.50 -12.47
N TYR A 211 9.56 2.75 -12.38
CA TYR A 211 9.61 1.33 -12.74
C TYR A 211 10.57 0.54 -11.84
N GLY A 212 10.69 -0.76 -12.07
CA GLY A 212 11.53 -1.63 -11.26
C GLY A 212 10.92 -1.95 -9.90
N ILE A 213 9.61 -2.15 -9.85
CA ILE A 213 8.81 -2.40 -8.64
C ILE A 213 8.29 -3.83 -8.69
N ARG A 214 8.23 -4.50 -7.53
CA ARG A 214 7.76 -5.88 -7.45
C ARG A 214 6.25 -5.99 -7.21
N ASN A 215 5.79 -5.59 -6.04
CA ASN A 215 4.39 -5.68 -5.65
C ASN A 215 4.03 -4.61 -4.61
N PRO A 216 3.67 -3.42 -5.04
CA PRO A 216 3.30 -2.33 -4.15
C PRO A 216 1.96 -2.62 -3.49
N GLN A 217 1.89 -2.51 -2.16
CA GLN A 217 0.69 -2.79 -1.38
C GLN A 217 0.18 -1.58 -0.62
N GLY A 218 1.05 -0.66 -0.25
CA GLY A 218 0.70 0.61 0.38
C GLY A 218 1.26 1.78 -0.41
N MET A 219 0.47 2.82 -0.57
CA MET A 219 0.90 4.10 -1.14
C MET A 219 0.17 5.24 -0.44
N ALA A 220 0.87 6.33 -0.19
CA ALA A 220 0.30 7.55 0.37
C ALA A 220 1.13 8.78 0.00
N MET A 221 0.48 9.93 -0.08
CA MET A 221 1.19 11.22 -0.14
C MET A 221 1.74 11.55 1.26
N ASN A 222 3.02 11.82 1.35
CA ASN A 222 3.60 12.37 2.57
C ASN A 222 3.10 13.81 2.74
N PRO A 223 2.36 14.13 3.81
CA PRO A 223 1.70 15.44 3.95
C PRO A 223 2.67 16.59 4.22
N TRP A 224 3.90 16.28 4.64
CA TRP A 224 4.91 17.30 4.96
C TRP A 224 5.81 17.63 3.77
N SER A 225 6.15 16.64 2.95
CA SER A 225 7.01 16.82 1.76
C SER A 225 6.24 16.93 0.45
N ASN A 226 4.95 16.58 0.43
CA ASN A 226 4.12 16.43 -0.77
C ASN A 226 4.72 15.48 -1.81
N THR A 227 5.42 14.43 -1.36
CA THR A 227 5.96 13.36 -2.21
C THR A 227 5.16 12.09 -2.03
N LEU A 228 5.08 11.30 -3.09
CA LEU A 228 4.46 9.97 -3.03
C LEU A 228 5.40 9.00 -2.34
N TRP A 229 4.90 8.24 -1.39
CA TRP A 229 5.60 7.12 -0.76
C TRP A 229 4.88 5.81 -1.08
N LEU A 230 5.67 4.75 -1.21
CA LEU A 230 5.22 3.42 -1.57
C LEU A 230 5.90 2.41 -0.66
N ASN A 231 5.17 1.39 -0.22
CA ASN A 231 5.78 0.18 0.31
C ASN A 231 5.49 -1.01 -0.63
N GLU A 232 6.40 -1.96 -0.64
CA GLU A 232 6.26 -3.15 -1.48
C GLU A 232 6.81 -4.41 -0.82
N HIS A 233 6.29 -5.55 -1.26
CA HIS A 233 6.80 -6.85 -0.86
C HIS A 233 8.10 -7.18 -1.58
N GLY A 234 9.12 -7.54 -0.83
CA GLY A 234 10.25 -8.31 -1.33
C GLY A 234 9.87 -9.78 -1.57
N PRO A 235 10.82 -10.61 -2.04
CA PRO A 235 10.62 -12.05 -2.09
C PRO A 235 10.71 -12.67 -0.66
N ARG A 236 11.63 -13.54 -0.38
CA ARG A 236 11.91 -13.96 0.99
C ARG A 236 12.86 -12.95 1.64
N GLY A 237 12.32 -12.01 2.42
CA GLY A 237 13.00 -10.82 2.91
C GLY A 237 12.98 -9.67 1.91
N GLY A 238 13.37 -8.47 2.36
CA GLY A 238 13.51 -7.30 1.50
C GLY A 238 12.22 -6.56 1.18
N ASP A 239 11.19 -6.64 2.04
CA ASP A 239 10.11 -5.66 1.99
C ASP A 239 10.69 -4.28 2.23
N GLU A 240 10.18 -3.25 1.53
CA GLU A 240 10.84 -1.95 1.53
C GLU A 240 9.87 -0.77 1.36
N ILE A 241 10.39 0.42 1.70
CA ILE A 241 9.74 1.69 1.42
C ILE A 241 10.54 2.41 0.35
N ASN A 242 9.85 2.93 -0.66
CA ASN A 242 10.40 3.74 -1.74
C ASN A 242 9.68 5.10 -1.83
N ILE A 243 10.35 6.10 -2.39
CA ILE A 243 9.77 7.38 -2.79
C ILE A 243 9.78 7.41 -4.32
N PRO A 244 8.67 7.03 -5.00
CA PRO A 244 8.64 6.95 -6.45
C PRO A 244 8.77 8.33 -7.09
N GLU A 245 9.90 8.58 -7.71
CA GLU A 245 10.22 9.82 -8.43
C GLU A 245 10.12 9.63 -9.95
N ARG A 246 9.95 10.75 -10.64
CA ARG A 246 9.78 10.83 -12.08
C ARG A 246 10.92 10.14 -12.84
N GLY A 247 10.62 9.08 -13.60
CA GLY A 247 11.55 8.36 -14.47
C GLY A 247 12.55 7.44 -13.77
N LYS A 248 12.45 7.27 -12.45
CA LYS A 248 13.41 6.51 -11.66
C LYS A 248 13.13 5.01 -11.67
N ASN A 249 14.22 4.23 -11.57
CA ASN A 249 14.22 2.75 -11.51
C ASN A 249 14.50 2.30 -10.08
N TYR A 250 13.58 1.55 -9.48
CA TYR A 250 13.69 1.04 -8.10
C TYR A 250 14.31 -0.37 -8.03
N GLY A 251 14.82 -0.87 -9.15
CA GLY A 251 15.81 -1.94 -9.21
C GLY A 251 15.26 -3.35 -9.37
N TRP A 252 14.05 -3.67 -8.93
CA TRP A 252 13.54 -5.03 -9.05
C TRP A 252 13.53 -5.52 -10.51
N PRO A 253 13.99 -6.75 -10.82
CA PRO A 253 14.62 -7.75 -9.95
C PRO A 253 16.16 -7.65 -9.92
N LEU A 254 16.78 -6.65 -10.55
CA LEU A 254 18.24 -6.50 -10.67
C LEU A 254 18.90 -6.17 -9.33
N ALA A 255 18.24 -5.33 -8.52
CA ALA A 255 18.61 -5.00 -7.15
C ALA A 255 17.55 -5.57 -6.20
N THR A 256 17.96 -6.29 -5.16
CA THR A 256 17.06 -6.84 -4.15
C THR A 256 17.80 -7.17 -2.86
N HIS A 257 17.11 -6.97 -1.74
CA HIS A 257 17.56 -7.34 -0.39
C HIS A 257 17.01 -8.70 0.06
N GLY A 258 16.29 -9.41 -0.82
CA GLY A 258 15.71 -10.71 -0.55
C GLY A 258 16.23 -11.81 -1.45
N ILE A 259 15.82 -13.04 -1.18
CA ILE A 259 16.16 -14.25 -1.94
C ILE A 259 14.89 -15.00 -2.34
N ASN A 260 14.99 -15.98 -3.23
CA ASN A 260 13.87 -16.85 -3.56
C ASN A 260 13.34 -17.60 -2.32
N TYR A 261 12.07 -17.96 -2.34
CA TYR A 261 11.48 -18.82 -1.30
C TYR A 261 12.14 -20.18 -1.19
N SER A 262 12.77 -20.66 -2.26
CA SER A 262 13.62 -21.86 -2.26
C SER A 262 14.92 -21.72 -1.46
N GLY A 263 15.29 -20.49 -1.07
CA GLY A 263 16.58 -20.18 -0.43
C GLY A 263 17.71 -19.88 -1.41
N LEU A 264 17.46 -19.96 -2.70
CA LEU A 264 18.44 -19.61 -3.73
C LEU A 264 18.38 -18.11 -4.07
N PRO A 265 19.45 -17.54 -4.61
CA PRO A 265 19.44 -16.16 -5.11
C PRO A 265 18.35 -15.94 -6.16
N ILE A 266 17.88 -14.69 -6.31
CA ILE A 266 17.07 -14.29 -7.46
C ILE A 266 17.97 -14.33 -8.70
N PRO A 267 17.60 -15.05 -9.77
CA PRO A 267 18.48 -15.26 -10.93
C PRO A 267 18.92 -13.97 -11.62
N GLU A 268 18.02 -12.98 -11.65
CA GLU A 268 18.28 -11.68 -12.30
C GLU A 268 19.07 -10.71 -11.41
N ALA A 269 19.18 -11.00 -10.09
CA ALA A 269 19.81 -10.11 -9.14
C ALA A 269 21.31 -9.95 -9.35
N LYS A 270 21.78 -8.70 -9.34
CA LYS A 270 23.19 -8.32 -9.44
C LYS A 270 23.76 -7.83 -8.10
N GLY A 271 22.89 -7.67 -7.09
CA GLY A 271 23.24 -7.22 -5.74
C GLY A 271 22.10 -6.49 -5.03
N GLU A 272 22.40 -5.96 -3.87
CA GLU A 272 21.46 -5.11 -3.11
C GLU A 272 21.37 -3.69 -3.67
N THR A 273 22.47 -3.22 -4.29
CA THR A 273 22.57 -1.94 -4.98
C THR A 273 23.13 -2.13 -6.38
N VAL A 274 22.52 -1.52 -7.37
CA VAL A 274 22.90 -1.61 -8.77
C VAL A 274 22.97 -0.21 -9.37
N ALA A 275 24.00 0.06 -10.14
CA ALA A 275 24.15 1.37 -10.81
C ALA A 275 22.93 1.68 -11.69
N GLY A 276 22.40 2.89 -11.57
CA GLY A 276 21.21 3.34 -12.30
C GLY A 276 19.89 2.94 -11.64
N THR A 277 19.94 2.37 -10.44
CA THR A 277 18.74 2.13 -9.62
C THR A 277 18.77 2.97 -8.35
N GLU A 278 17.58 3.34 -7.88
CA GLU A 278 17.40 4.06 -6.62
C GLU A 278 17.37 3.05 -5.46
N PRO A 279 18.15 3.27 -4.40
CA PRO A 279 18.07 2.44 -3.21
C PRO A 279 16.76 2.70 -2.46
N PRO A 280 16.21 1.71 -1.75
CA PRO A 280 15.05 1.92 -0.90
C PRO A 280 15.36 2.84 0.27
N LEU A 281 14.33 3.56 0.71
CA LEU A 281 14.40 4.43 1.89
C LEU A 281 14.56 3.60 3.18
N PHE A 282 13.91 2.45 3.26
CA PHE A 282 13.94 1.53 4.38
C PHE A 282 13.72 0.09 3.91
N VAL A 283 14.38 -0.87 4.56
CA VAL A 283 14.31 -2.30 4.22
C VAL A 283 14.12 -3.16 5.44
N TRP A 284 13.18 -4.09 5.38
CA TRP A 284 13.05 -5.18 6.36
C TRP A 284 13.77 -6.44 5.86
N LYS A 285 14.82 -6.87 6.57
CA LYS A 285 15.53 -8.13 6.27
C LYS A 285 14.64 -9.37 6.37
N LYS A 286 13.65 -9.34 7.29
CA LYS A 286 12.57 -10.32 7.38
C LYS A 286 11.29 -9.64 6.92
N SER A 287 10.71 -10.11 5.84
CA SER A 287 9.49 -9.53 5.28
C SER A 287 8.32 -9.64 6.25
N PRO A 288 7.74 -8.52 6.71
CA PRO A 288 6.48 -8.53 7.47
C PRO A 288 5.26 -8.74 6.57
N ALA A 289 5.42 -8.69 5.25
CA ALA A 289 4.42 -8.60 4.21
C ALA A 289 3.57 -7.32 4.37
N LEU A 290 4.16 -6.20 3.99
CA LEU A 290 3.59 -4.86 4.11
C LEU A 290 2.27 -4.72 3.36
N SER A 291 1.40 -3.84 3.85
CA SER A 291 0.09 -3.59 3.25
C SER A 291 -0.25 -2.09 3.24
N GLY A 292 -1.50 -1.72 3.47
CA GLY A 292 -1.91 -0.33 3.50
C GLY A 292 -1.06 0.52 4.45
N MET A 293 -0.88 1.79 4.12
CA MET A 293 -0.08 2.73 4.90
C MET A 293 -0.76 4.09 5.03
N ALA A 294 -0.55 4.76 6.15
CA ALA A 294 -1.09 6.09 6.41
C ALA A 294 -0.13 6.93 7.24
N PHE A 295 0.13 8.15 6.76
CA PHE A 295 0.79 9.18 7.56
C PHE A 295 -0.20 9.78 8.56
N TYR A 296 0.27 9.98 9.78
CA TYR A 296 -0.54 10.61 10.80
C TYR A 296 -0.27 12.12 10.83
N ASN A 297 -1.21 12.88 10.26
CA ASN A 297 -1.19 14.34 10.20
C ASN A 297 -2.43 14.93 10.88
N SER A 298 -2.71 14.46 12.11
CA SER A 298 -3.81 14.96 12.94
C SER A 298 -3.26 15.42 14.30
N ASP A 299 -3.88 16.44 14.87
CA ASP A 299 -3.55 16.93 16.22
C ASP A 299 -4.36 16.23 17.32
N VAL A 300 -5.25 15.30 16.96
CA VAL A 300 -6.12 14.60 17.93
C VAL A 300 -5.29 13.74 18.91
N PHE A 301 -4.26 13.07 18.41
CA PHE A 301 -3.34 12.28 19.23
C PHE A 301 -1.90 12.76 19.02
N PRO A 302 -1.41 13.72 19.84
CA PRO A 302 -0.09 14.32 19.65
C PRO A 302 1.07 13.30 19.68
N GLN A 303 0.93 12.20 20.43
CA GLN A 303 1.93 11.13 20.52
C GLN A 303 2.09 10.33 19.21
N TRP A 304 1.14 10.46 18.28
CA TRP A 304 1.20 9.86 16.94
C TRP A 304 1.64 10.86 15.85
N LYS A 305 1.87 12.11 16.22
CA LYS A 305 2.33 13.12 15.27
C LYS A 305 3.63 12.68 14.60
N ASP A 306 3.77 12.99 13.32
CA ASP A 306 4.93 12.64 12.49
C ASP A 306 5.21 11.13 12.36
N LYS A 307 4.18 10.29 12.60
CA LYS A 307 4.28 8.85 12.42
C LYS A 307 3.75 8.40 11.06
N LEU A 308 4.29 7.28 10.61
CA LEU A 308 3.77 6.49 9.50
C LEU A 308 3.36 5.13 10.06
N PHE A 309 2.11 4.74 9.77
CA PHE A 309 1.55 3.45 10.15
C PHE A 309 1.47 2.55 8.92
N ILE A 310 1.98 1.33 9.00
CA ILE A 310 1.95 0.35 7.91
C ILE A 310 1.42 -0.97 8.43
N GLY A 311 0.40 -1.52 7.77
CA GLY A 311 -0.11 -2.85 8.09
C GLY A 311 0.86 -3.96 7.67
N ALA A 312 0.85 -5.07 8.40
CA ALA A 312 1.62 -6.26 8.10
C ALA A 312 0.71 -7.50 8.03
N LEU A 313 0.73 -8.16 6.90
CA LEU A 313 -0.10 -9.36 6.66
C LEU A 313 0.49 -10.61 7.32
N LYS A 314 1.80 -10.79 7.24
CA LYS A 314 2.50 -11.96 7.78
C LYS A 314 2.78 -11.81 9.26
N ASP A 315 3.30 -10.66 9.68
CA ASP A 315 3.63 -10.40 11.08
C ASP A 315 2.39 -10.08 11.92
N LYS A 316 1.24 -9.77 11.25
CA LYS A 316 -0.08 -9.63 11.87
C LYS A 316 -0.15 -8.49 12.90
N ASP A 317 0.42 -7.37 12.53
CA ASP A 317 0.49 -6.17 13.34
C ASP A 317 0.41 -4.90 12.48
N VAL A 318 0.53 -3.76 13.12
CA VAL A 318 0.76 -2.47 12.46
C VAL A 318 2.11 -1.94 12.92
N ILE A 319 2.99 -1.70 11.95
CA ILE A 319 4.32 -1.14 12.16
C ILE A 319 4.17 0.37 12.34
N VAL A 320 4.84 0.92 13.36
CA VAL A 320 4.89 2.35 13.66
C VAL A 320 6.28 2.88 13.38
N LEU A 321 6.37 3.83 12.46
CA LEU A 321 7.61 4.46 12.04
C LEU A 321 7.61 5.95 12.41
N ASN A 322 8.73 6.43 12.94
CA ASN A 322 9.01 7.86 13.01
C ASN A 322 9.47 8.36 11.66
N VAL A 323 8.95 9.51 11.23
CA VAL A 323 9.31 10.14 9.97
C VAL A 323 9.98 11.49 10.25
N SER A 324 11.15 11.70 9.66
CA SER A 324 11.88 12.97 9.71
C SER A 324 12.48 13.28 8.34
N GLY A 325 11.83 14.15 7.57
CA GLY A 325 12.17 14.37 6.17
C GLY A 325 12.05 13.08 5.36
N ASN A 326 13.13 12.67 4.70
CA ASN A 326 13.23 11.39 3.98
C ASN A 326 13.95 10.32 4.83
N SER A 327 13.82 10.36 6.14
CA SER A 327 14.38 9.35 7.05
C SER A 327 13.26 8.71 7.84
N VAL A 328 13.33 7.40 8.04
CA VAL A 328 12.38 6.64 8.87
C VAL A 328 13.13 5.72 9.83
N THR A 329 12.57 5.55 11.01
CA THR A 329 13.04 4.58 12.02
C THR A 329 11.85 3.83 12.57
N GLU A 330 11.93 2.50 12.66
CA GLU A 330 10.89 1.72 13.31
C GLU A 330 10.90 1.99 14.81
N GLU A 331 9.78 2.51 15.33
CA GLU A 331 9.62 2.80 16.76
C GLU A 331 9.06 1.60 17.52
N GLY A 332 8.14 0.89 16.89
CA GLY A 332 7.47 -0.25 17.49
C GLY A 332 6.32 -0.78 16.65
N ARG A 333 5.50 -1.60 17.27
CA ARG A 333 4.36 -2.25 16.62
C ARG A 333 3.15 -2.27 17.54
N ILE A 334 1.95 -2.17 16.95
CA ILE A 334 0.67 -2.23 17.67
C ILE A 334 -0.19 -3.33 17.07
N LEU A 335 -1.21 -3.79 17.81
CA LEU A 335 -2.18 -4.83 17.43
C LEU A 335 -1.62 -6.25 17.27
N GLY A 336 -0.36 -6.51 17.58
CA GLY A 336 0.24 -7.84 17.47
C GLY A 336 -0.41 -8.90 18.37
N ASP A 337 -0.98 -8.49 19.50
CA ASP A 337 -1.74 -9.33 20.43
C ASP A 337 -3.01 -9.93 19.80
N ARG A 338 -3.56 -9.27 18.77
CA ARG A 338 -4.75 -9.75 18.05
C ARG A 338 -4.45 -10.89 17.08
N ASN A 339 -3.21 -11.07 16.68
CA ASN A 339 -2.77 -12.12 15.75
C ASN A 339 -3.61 -12.18 14.45
N GLN A 340 -4.01 -11.02 13.92
CA GLN A 340 -4.80 -10.86 12.70
C GLN A 340 -3.98 -10.23 11.59
N ARG A 341 -4.12 -10.73 10.36
CA ARG A 341 -3.47 -10.15 9.18
C ARG A 341 -4.02 -8.76 8.93
N VAL A 342 -3.17 -7.75 8.86
CA VAL A 342 -3.61 -6.37 8.62
C VAL A 342 -3.47 -6.05 7.14
N ARG A 343 -4.58 -5.66 6.49
CA ARG A 343 -4.65 -5.35 5.06
C ARG A 343 -4.60 -3.85 4.76
N ASP A 344 -5.30 -3.04 5.51
CA ASP A 344 -5.36 -1.60 5.27
C ASP A 344 -5.32 -0.81 6.57
N VAL A 345 -4.68 0.35 6.51
CA VAL A 345 -4.57 1.29 7.61
C VAL A 345 -4.87 2.68 7.06
N ARG A 346 -5.83 3.38 7.64
CA ARG A 346 -6.22 4.74 7.26
C ARG A 346 -6.36 5.63 8.49
N VAL A 347 -6.11 6.91 8.33
CA VAL A 347 -6.45 7.92 9.34
C VAL A 347 -7.82 8.48 9.01
N GLY A 348 -8.75 8.38 9.96
CA GLY A 348 -10.10 8.91 9.79
C GLY A 348 -10.16 10.43 9.95
N PRO A 349 -11.24 11.06 9.48
CA PRO A 349 -11.47 12.50 9.65
C PRO A 349 -11.54 12.92 11.11
N ASP A 350 -11.81 11.98 12.01
CA ASP A 350 -11.84 12.14 13.47
C ASP A 350 -10.46 11.92 14.14
N GLY A 351 -9.41 11.71 13.35
CA GLY A 351 -8.04 11.51 13.83
C GLY A 351 -7.73 10.12 14.39
N TYR A 352 -8.66 9.19 14.36
CA TYR A 352 -8.42 7.79 14.75
C TYR A 352 -7.82 7.00 13.60
N LEU A 353 -7.08 5.92 13.93
CA LEU A 353 -6.73 4.92 12.92
C LEU A 353 -7.89 3.96 12.69
N TYR A 354 -8.10 3.62 11.43
CA TYR A 354 -9.03 2.60 10.99
C TYR A 354 -8.25 1.49 10.29
N VAL A 355 -8.51 0.27 10.70
CA VAL A 355 -7.74 -0.90 10.27
C VAL A 355 -8.68 -1.97 9.76
N LEU A 356 -8.34 -2.58 8.61
CA LEU A 356 -9.01 -3.75 8.05
C LEU A 356 -8.13 -4.98 8.22
N THR A 357 -8.72 -6.08 8.67
CA THR A 357 -8.03 -7.36 8.81
C THR A 357 -8.37 -8.31 7.66
N ASP A 358 -7.34 -8.95 7.07
CA ASP A 358 -7.45 -9.82 5.89
C ASP A 358 -7.74 -11.27 6.30
N GLU A 359 -8.98 -11.48 6.73
CA GLU A 359 -9.49 -12.77 7.16
C GLU A 359 -10.85 -13.03 6.48
N SER A 360 -11.28 -14.29 6.42
CA SER A 360 -12.65 -14.64 5.97
C SER A 360 -13.73 -14.10 6.93
N ASP A 361 -13.38 -13.96 8.20
CA ASP A 361 -14.14 -13.23 9.22
C ASP A 361 -13.40 -11.95 9.60
N GLY A 362 -13.08 -11.13 8.59
CA GLY A 362 -12.34 -9.89 8.74
C GLY A 362 -13.10 -8.85 9.55
N GLN A 363 -12.35 -7.88 10.05
CA GLN A 363 -12.86 -6.85 10.94
C GLN A 363 -12.50 -5.45 10.45
N LEU A 364 -13.38 -4.51 10.76
CA LEU A 364 -13.09 -3.08 10.79
C LEU A 364 -12.83 -2.66 12.24
N LEU A 365 -11.63 -2.16 12.49
CA LEU A 365 -11.19 -1.71 13.80
C LEU A 365 -11.04 -0.19 13.81
N LYS A 366 -11.39 0.44 14.94
CA LYS A 366 -11.05 1.83 15.26
C LYS A 366 -10.05 1.83 16.42
N VAL A 367 -8.94 2.50 16.23
CA VAL A 367 -7.78 2.41 17.12
C VAL A 367 -7.34 3.81 17.58
N SER A 368 -7.05 3.94 18.86
CA SER A 368 -6.47 5.14 19.47
C SER A 368 -5.38 4.75 20.47
N PRO A 369 -4.50 5.70 20.89
CA PRO A 369 -3.62 5.44 22.01
C PRO A 369 -4.40 5.13 23.30
N SER A 370 -3.83 4.32 24.20
CA SER A 370 -4.43 4.01 25.51
C SER A 370 -4.42 5.17 26.49
N ARG A 371 -3.48 6.08 26.33
CA ARG A 371 -3.33 7.29 27.17
C ARG A 371 -3.45 8.52 26.28
N GLU A 372 -4.33 9.42 26.68
CA GLU A 372 -4.48 10.77 26.10
C GLU A 372 -3.28 11.64 26.46
#